data_6fad87edf3031144e0766b641163c4fb
#
_entry.id   6fad87edf3031144e0766b641163c4fb
#
_cell.length_a   1.000
_cell.length_b   1.000
_cell.length_c   1.000
_cell.angle_alpha   90.00
_cell.angle_beta   90.00
_cell.angle_gamma   90.00
#
_symmetry.space_group_name_H-M   'P 1'
#
loop_
_entity.id
_entity.type
_entity.pdbx_description
1 polymer ?
#
loop_
_entity_poly.entity_id
_entity_poly.type
_entity_poly.pdbx_seq_one_letter_code
_entity_poly.pdbx_strand_id
1 'polypeptide(L)'
;MMYTVTFSGNLTQAESALVKRGTIQIAALLAAKITGRGLIINDGDTEYSWDFILVDASSDERHTFDEKLLRMLSDYIHAGFPDAVIRHAKHEAPKLGK
;
A
#
# COMPACT_ATOMS: atom_id res chain seq x y z
N MET A 1 -10.46 5.79 -6.78
CA MET A 1 -10.41 5.19 -5.43
C MET A 1 -8.99 5.25 -4.92
N MET A 2 -8.80 5.66 -3.72
CA MET A 2 -7.47 5.81 -3.12
C MET A 2 -7.25 4.77 -2.05
N TYR A 3 -6.04 4.27 -1.97
CA TYR A 3 -5.63 3.29 -0.97
C TYR A 3 -4.70 3.96 0.03
N THR A 4 -4.87 3.62 1.29
CA THR A 4 -3.97 4.05 2.36
C THR A 4 -3.41 2.81 3.03
N VAL A 5 -2.09 2.72 3.10
CA VAL A 5 -1.40 1.66 3.81
C VAL A 5 -0.82 2.26 5.09
N THR A 6 -1.16 1.64 6.22
CA THR A 6 -0.63 2.06 7.51
C THR A 6 0.02 0.89 8.21
N PHE A 7 1.03 1.17 8.98
CA PHE A 7 1.68 0.14 9.79
C PHE A 7 1.97 0.69 11.17
N SER A 8 1.89 -0.20 12.14
CA SER A 8 2.05 0.13 13.54
C SER A 8 2.72 -1.03 14.25
N GLY A 9 2.86 -0.90 15.55
CA GLY A 9 3.52 -1.89 16.34
C GLY A 9 4.86 -1.36 16.82
N ASN A 10 5.72 -2.26 17.21
CA ASN A 10 6.97 -1.88 17.84
C ASN A 10 8.07 -1.64 16.82
N LEU A 11 7.92 -0.56 16.05
CA LEU A 11 8.87 -0.20 14.98
C LEU A 11 9.58 1.10 15.33
N THR A 12 10.89 1.12 15.14
CA THR A 12 11.65 2.37 15.19
C THR A 12 11.35 3.19 13.93
N GLN A 13 11.72 4.46 13.94
CA GLN A 13 11.55 5.32 12.80
C GLN A 13 12.29 4.76 11.57
N ALA A 14 13.51 4.28 11.76
CA ALA A 14 14.30 3.69 10.67
C ALA A 14 13.64 2.42 10.13
N GLU A 15 13.12 1.59 11.01
CA GLU A 15 12.41 0.37 10.60
C GLU A 15 11.14 0.71 9.83
N SER A 16 10.38 1.71 10.29
CA SER A 16 9.17 2.15 9.59
C SER A 16 9.49 2.67 8.19
N ALA A 17 10.58 3.40 8.04
CA ALA A 17 11.01 3.88 6.74
C ALA A 17 11.34 2.72 5.79
N LEU A 18 11.99 1.68 6.28
CA LEU A 18 12.26 0.48 5.49
C LEU A 18 10.99 -0.25 5.11
N VAL A 19 10.06 -0.41 6.04
CA VAL A 19 8.78 -1.06 5.79
C VAL A 19 7.98 -0.27 4.75
N LYS A 20 7.96 1.05 4.87
CA LYS A 20 7.27 1.90 3.91
C LYS A 20 7.80 1.68 2.50
N ARG A 21 9.12 1.72 2.35
CA ARG A 21 9.77 1.52 1.04
C ARG A 21 9.45 0.14 0.47
N GLY A 22 9.55 -0.89 1.30
CA GLY A 22 9.28 -2.27 0.87
C GLY A 22 7.82 -2.47 0.46
N THR A 23 6.88 -1.90 1.21
CA THR A 23 5.46 -2.03 0.88
C THR A 23 5.11 -1.25 -0.39
N ILE A 24 5.73 -0.10 -0.62
CA ILE A 24 5.56 0.64 -1.88
C ILE A 24 6.03 -0.22 -3.06
N GLN A 25 7.18 -0.86 -2.94
CA GLN A 25 7.70 -1.73 -3.99
C GLN A 25 6.75 -2.90 -4.27
N ILE A 26 6.25 -3.54 -3.23
CA ILE A 26 5.33 -4.67 -3.37
C ILE A 26 4.07 -4.23 -4.11
N ALA A 27 3.48 -3.11 -3.69
CA ALA A 27 2.26 -2.61 -4.31
C ALA A 27 2.48 -2.23 -5.77
N ALA A 28 3.62 -1.59 -6.07
CA ALA A 28 3.94 -1.19 -7.43
C ALA A 28 4.12 -2.39 -8.35
N LEU A 29 4.84 -3.40 -7.89
CA LEU A 29 5.05 -4.62 -8.68
C LEU A 29 3.75 -5.38 -8.90
N LEU A 30 2.92 -5.47 -7.86
CA LEU A 30 1.63 -6.13 -7.97
C LEU A 30 0.71 -5.40 -8.95
N ALA A 31 0.66 -4.08 -8.88
CA ALA A 31 -0.14 -3.28 -9.80
C ALA A 31 0.31 -3.48 -11.25
N ALA A 32 1.61 -3.44 -11.48
CA ALA A 32 2.16 -3.65 -12.82
C ALA A 32 1.79 -5.04 -13.35
N LYS A 33 1.84 -6.05 -12.50
CA LYS A 33 1.51 -7.42 -12.89
C LYS A 33 0.03 -7.59 -13.23
N ILE A 34 -0.85 -6.97 -12.47
CA ILE A 34 -2.30 -7.15 -12.64
C ILE A 34 -2.85 -6.25 -13.73
N THR A 35 -2.44 -4.98 -13.77
CA THR A 35 -3.04 -4.00 -14.68
C THR A 35 -2.17 -3.68 -15.89
N GLY A 36 -0.89 -4.03 -15.85
CA GLY A 36 0.08 -3.60 -16.84
C GLY A 36 0.46 -2.14 -16.70
N ARG A 37 -0.01 -1.48 -15.64
CA ARG A 37 0.25 -0.06 -15.37
C ARG A 37 0.80 0.08 -13.96
N GLY A 38 1.16 1.27 -13.58
CA GLY A 38 1.74 1.51 -12.26
C GLY A 38 0.75 2.10 -11.28
N LEU A 39 1.32 2.71 -10.27
CA LEU A 39 0.61 3.43 -9.23
C LEU A 39 0.93 4.91 -9.34
N ILE A 40 0.02 5.74 -8.86
CA ILE A 40 0.34 7.13 -8.50
C ILE A 40 0.48 7.14 -6.99
N ILE A 41 1.65 7.48 -6.49
CA ILE A 41 1.99 7.37 -5.08
C ILE A 41 2.00 8.74 -4.43
N ASN A 42 1.37 8.83 -3.26
CA ASN A 42 1.55 9.95 -2.35
C ASN A 42 2.27 9.41 -1.12
N ASP A 43 3.50 9.88 -0.93
CA ASP A 43 4.37 9.37 0.12
C ASP A 43 3.87 9.70 1.53
N GLY A 44 3.05 10.73 1.66
CA GLY A 44 2.51 11.11 2.95
C GLY A 44 3.50 11.87 3.81
N ASP A 45 3.05 12.23 5.00
CA ASP A 45 3.82 13.08 5.91
C ASP A 45 4.54 12.29 7.00
N THR A 46 4.27 10.99 7.11
CA THR A 46 4.86 10.19 8.18
C THR A 46 5.54 8.95 7.62
N GLU A 47 6.39 8.33 8.43
CA GLU A 47 7.03 7.05 8.11
C GLU A 47 6.10 5.85 8.31
N TYR A 48 4.88 6.08 8.81
CA TYR A 48 3.97 5.01 9.21
C TYR A 48 2.81 4.80 8.24
N SER A 49 2.73 5.60 7.19
CA SER A 49 1.64 5.46 6.21
C SER A 49 2.02 6.06 4.86
N TRP A 50 1.31 5.62 3.84
CA TRP A 50 1.41 6.18 2.50
C TRP A 50 0.12 5.88 1.73
N ASP A 51 -0.14 6.66 0.70
CA ASP A 51 -1.34 6.54 -0.10
C ASP A 51 -0.98 6.26 -1.56
N PHE A 52 -1.91 5.66 -2.29
CA PHE A 52 -1.72 5.47 -3.71
C PHE A 52 -3.04 5.28 -4.43
N ILE A 53 -2.98 5.44 -5.76
CA ILE A 53 -4.10 5.23 -6.67
C ILE A 53 -3.63 4.27 -7.75
N LEU A 54 -4.47 3.29 -8.10
CA LEU A 54 -4.23 2.44 -9.25
C LEU A 54 -4.59 3.21 -10.51
N VAL A 55 -3.74 3.12 -11.54
CA VAL A 55 -3.96 3.83 -12.79
C VAL A 55 -4.90 3.01 -13.68
N ASP A 56 -6.07 3.58 -14.00
CA ASP A 56 -7.01 3.00 -14.96
C ASP A 56 -7.34 1.53 -14.72
N ALA A 57 -7.46 1.12 -13.48
CA ALA A 57 -7.78 -0.26 -13.15
C ALA A 57 -9.29 -0.52 -13.29
N SER A 58 -9.63 -1.64 -13.88
CA SER A 58 -11.02 -2.11 -13.92
C SER A 58 -11.45 -2.59 -12.53
N SER A 59 -12.76 -2.83 -12.36
CA SER A 59 -13.27 -3.37 -11.11
C SER A 59 -12.67 -4.74 -10.80
N ASP A 60 -12.53 -5.59 -11.81
CA ASP A 60 -11.96 -6.92 -11.63
C ASP A 60 -10.49 -6.86 -11.26
N GLU A 61 -9.75 -5.95 -11.91
CA GLU A 61 -8.34 -5.74 -11.58
C GLU A 61 -8.17 -5.25 -10.15
N ARG A 62 -9.00 -4.30 -9.73
CA ARG A 62 -8.97 -3.81 -8.35
C ARG A 62 -9.29 -4.91 -7.35
N HIS A 63 -10.28 -5.74 -7.66
CA HIS A 63 -10.65 -6.84 -6.78
C HIS A 63 -9.50 -7.83 -6.61
N THR A 64 -8.87 -8.22 -7.70
CA THR A 64 -7.71 -9.12 -7.67
C THR A 64 -6.55 -8.50 -6.90
N PHE A 65 -6.30 -7.21 -7.13
CA PHE A 65 -5.25 -6.48 -6.45
C PHE A 65 -5.50 -6.47 -4.93
N ASP A 66 -6.73 -6.16 -4.52
CA ASP A 66 -7.10 -6.09 -3.11
C ASP A 66 -6.89 -7.42 -2.41
N GLU A 67 -7.30 -8.51 -3.04
CA GLU A 67 -7.17 -9.83 -2.44
C GLU A 67 -5.72 -10.22 -2.19
N LYS A 68 -4.84 -9.82 -3.09
CA LYS A 68 -3.43 -10.20 -3.02
C LYS A 68 -2.60 -9.25 -2.18
N LEU A 69 -2.97 -7.97 -2.17
CA LEU A 69 -2.15 -6.94 -1.55
C LEU A 69 -1.95 -7.19 -0.05
N LEU A 70 -3.03 -7.35 0.69
CA LEU A 70 -2.92 -7.50 2.14
C LEU A 70 -2.11 -8.72 2.52
N ARG A 71 -2.31 -9.83 1.79
CA ARG A 71 -1.56 -11.05 2.04
C ARG A 71 -0.06 -10.82 1.83
N MET A 72 0.30 -10.20 0.71
CA MET A 72 1.70 -9.95 0.40
C MET A 72 2.35 -9.00 1.39
N LEU A 73 1.62 -7.95 1.77
CA LEU A 73 2.13 -6.98 2.75
C LEU A 73 2.29 -7.63 4.12
N SER A 74 1.32 -8.44 4.53
CA SER A 74 1.39 -9.15 5.82
C SER A 74 2.56 -10.12 5.87
N ASP A 75 2.75 -10.90 4.80
CA ASP A 75 3.86 -11.83 4.72
C ASP A 75 5.20 -11.09 4.79
N TYR A 76 5.29 -9.97 4.09
CA TYR A 76 6.51 -9.18 4.08
C TYR A 76 6.85 -8.63 5.47
N ILE A 77 5.87 -8.01 6.12
CA ILE A 77 6.14 -7.36 7.41
C ILE A 77 6.40 -8.39 8.51
N HIS A 78 5.67 -9.48 8.50
CA HIS A 78 5.83 -10.49 9.55
C HIS A 78 7.12 -11.29 9.42
N ALA A 79 7.69 -11.38 8.22
CA ALA A 79 8.99 -12.02 8.02
C ALA A 79 10.10 -11.24 8.72
N GLY A 80 10.01 -9.91 8.76
CA GLY A 80 11.03 -9.08 9.39
C GLY A 80 10.64 -8.52 10.74
N PHE A 81 9.35 -8.31 10.98
CA PHE A 81 8.85 -7.63 12.17
C PHE A 81 7.59 -8.34 12.67
N PRO A 82 7.75 -9.47 13.39
CA PRO A 82 6.60 -10.31 13.76
C PRO A 82 5.55 -9.61 14.62
N ASP A 83 5.95 -8.60 15.36
CA ASP A 83 5.03 -7.89 16.27
C ASP A 83 4.38 -6.68 15.61
N ALA A 84 4.72 -6.37 14.38
CA ALA A 84 4.16 -5.23 13.68
C ALA A 84 2.81 -5.59 13.05
N VAL A 85 1.99 -4.58 12.86
CA VAL A 85 0.68 -4.72 12.23
C VAL A 85 0.64 -3.84 10.99
N ILE A 86 0.16 -4.40 9.88
CA ILE A 86 -0.03 -3.64 8.66
C ILE A 86 -1.50 -3.72 8.27
N ARG A 87 -2.02 -2.60 7.77
CA ARG A 87 -3.42 -2.50 7.34
C ARG A 87 -3.48 -1.68 6.07
N HIS A 88 -4.48 -1.95 5.27
CA HIS A 88 -4.80 -1.06 4.17
C HIS A 88 -6.29 -0.77 4.17
N ALA A 89 -6.65 0.41 3.69
CA ALA A 89 -8.02 0.84 3.57
C ALA A 89 -8.22 1.48 2.21
N LYS A 90 -9.42 1.34 1.68
CA LYS A 90 -9.82 1.99 0.43
C LYS A 90 -10.83 3.08 0.74
N HIS A 91 -10.72 4.18 0.05
CA HIS A 91 -11.70 5.26 0.15
C HIS A 91 -11.70 6.05 -1.13
N GLU A 92 -12.76 6.80 -1.34
CA GLU A 92 -12.83 7.63 -2.53
C GLU A 92 -11.79 8.73 -2.46
N ALA A 93 -11.12 8.98 -3.57
CA ALA A 93 -10.18 10.08 -3.65
C ALA A 93 -10.95 11.40 -3.48
N PRO A 94 -10.33 12.41 -2.83
CA PRO A 94 -10.97 13.71 -2.70
C PRO A 94 -11.34 14.29 -4.07
N LYS A 95 -12.51 14.88 -4.15
CA LYS A 95 -12.94 15.54 -5.38
C LYS A 95 -12.29 16.91 -5.45
N LEU A 96 -11.54 17.14 -6.50
CA LEU A 96 -10.90 18.43 -6.69
C LEU A 96 -11.87 19.41 -7.34
N GLY A 97 -11.71 20.68 -7.04
CA GLY A 97 -12.51 21.74 -7.64
C GLY A 97 -13.90 21.89 -7.05
N LYS A 98 -14.14 21.34 -5.92
CA LYS A 98 -15.42 21.48 -5.20
C LYS A 98 -15.30 22.37 -4.02
#